data_b2c783fd4e5fe94a76b3d538cd6b7ed7
#
_entry.id   b2c783fd4e5fe94a76b3d538cd6b7ed7
#
_cell.length_a   1.000
_cell.length_b   1.000
_cell.length_c   1.000
_cell.angle_alpha   90.00
_cell.angle_beta   90.00
_cell.angle_gamma   90.00
#
_symmetry.space_group_name_H-M   'P 1'
#
loop_
_entity.id
_entity.type
_entity.pdbx_description
1 polymer ?
#
loop_
_entity_poly.entity_id
_entity_poly.type
_entity_poly.pdbx_seq_one_letter_code
_entity_poly.pdbx_strand_id
1 'polypeptide(L)'
;MINLKRSSGILIPKEYSNEEFYNSIVRKLTRRSMMYDKSAFVVNKFFIEGPSFLKIPRYFPIDDLGDFKVKDVISSGQDIKINHNIVLRDDLQKNVVKYMLSNXKGIIQAPPGSGKTIVTIFAICELGKKTIILIHRDSLGDQWTERFLTYTNINPDEIGRLTSSNFKKCFKKSIIISTDQTFVSLLKRNREDFLNELNNSNVGILISDECHTTTGAPTFSECSIHIPAKRTYGLSATPSRLDETLDIMEYHLGDVWVPEGVASIMKARVTVLLFNSNILPKSGGYIYYGGSFQRSRYLSLLSKSSILIKISEALINKFYSEDKNILYVSDRIKLIETLFGMSKCQDKSKFISSAKNDMLDYKLTFATVGKIRDGVDAISKDTLIMSNPVGNIEQLTGRILRIKEGKSEPIIIDLVDINIKEISQTLYKRLDFYSKKMWNVKYMIVPGDGIKKYLTREQVMEIVNNG
;
A
#
# COMPACT_ATOMS: atom_id res chain seq x y z
N MET A 1 14.62 31.10 -22.35
CA MET A 1 14.85 29.67 -22.00
C MET A 1 15.91 29.57 -20.89
N ILE A 2 15.55 29.11 -19.74
CA ILE A 2 16.40 28.99 -18.54
C ILE A 2 16.89 27.54 -18.42
N ASN A 3 18.20 27.35 -18.31
CA ASN A 3 18.78 26.01 -18.20
C ASN A 3 18.86 25.57 -16.72
N LEU A 4 18.14 24.53 -16.36
CA LEU A 4 18.13 23.92 -15.03
C LEU A 4 18.89 22.60 -15.04
N LYS A 5 19.37 22.18 -13.88
CA LYS A 5 20.05 20.90 -13.70
C LYS A 5 19.16 19.92 -12.95
N ARG A 6 19.03 18.70 -13.47
CA ARG A 6 18.37 17.59 -12.80
C ARG A 6 19.43 16.60 -12.31
N SER A 7 19.45 16.42 -11.02
CA SER A 7 20.21 15.35 -10.35
C SER A 7 19.21 14.44 -9.60
N SER A 8 19.32 14.29 -8.30
CA SER A 8 18.30 13.61 -7.47
C SER A 8 16.97 14.39 -7.41
N GLY A 9 16.99 15.67 -7.81
CA GLY A 9 15.86 16.56 -7.99
C GLY A 9 16.24 17.63 -9.01
N ILE A 10 15.30 18.52 -9.36
CA ILE A 10 15.59 19.69 -10.21
C ILE A 10 16.02 20.84 -9.30
N LEU A 11 17.19 21.40 -9.57
CA LEU A 11 17.72 22.54 -8.84
C LEU A 11 17.36 23.84 -9.57
N ILE A 12 16.67 24.73 -8.87
CA ILE A 12 16.20 26.02 -9.39
C ILE A 12 16.89 27.13 -8.57
N PRO A 13 17.83 27.88 -9.18
CA PRO A 13 18.40 29.05 -8.49
C PRO A 13 17.30 30.05 -8.14
N LYS A 14 17.36 30.64 -6.95
CA LYS A 14 16.32 31.59 -6.47
C LYS A 14 16.20 32.83 -7.35
N GLU A 15 17.25 33.21 -8.07
CA GLU A 15 17.22 34.33 -9.02
C GLU A 15 16.17 34.11 -10.15
N TYR A 16 15.78 32.85 -10.43
CA TYR A 16 14.77 32.51 -11.44
C TYR A 16 13.40 32.27 -10.82
N SER A 17 13.29 32.45 -9.49
CA SER A 17 12.07 32.15 -8.74
C SER A 17 11.39 33.47 -8.31
N ASN A 18 10.63 34.07 -9.24
CA ASN A 18 9.80 35.21 -8.86
C ASN A 18 8.66 34.75 -7.94
N GLU A 19 7.92 35.69 -7.37
CA GLU A 19 6.86 35.41 -6.40
C GLU A 19 5.76 34.48 -6.95
N GLU A 20 5.33 34.69 -8.17
CA GLU A 20 4.29 33.88 -8.81
C GLU A 20 4.76 32.41 -9.00
N PHE A 21 5.97 32.26 -9.51
CA PHE A 21 6.60 30.94 -9.68
C PHE A 21 6.72 30.22 -8.32
N TYR A 22 7.26 30.91 -7.32
CA TYR A 22 7.43 30.34 -5.98
C TYR A 22 6.08 29.88 -5.41
N ASN A 23 5.05 30.74 -5.50
CA ASN A 23 3.72 30.41 -5.00
C ASN A 23 3.12 29.21 -5.74
N SER A 24 3.40 29.05 -7.03
CA SER A 24 2.96 27.88 -7.81
C SER A 24 3.63 26.60 -7.33
N ILE A 25 4.94 26.64 -7.04
CA ILE A 25 5.68 25.50 -6.46
C ILE A 25 5.09 25.14 -5.09
N VAL A 26 4.91 26.14 -4.22
CA VAL A 26 4.35 25.94 -2.87
C VAL A 26 2.98 25.27 -2.98
N ARG A 27 2.10 25.78 -3.84
CA ARG A 27 0.75 25.24 -4.02
C ARG A 27 0.76 23.79 -4.51
N LYS A 28 1.59 23.50 -5.53
CA LYS A 28 1.65 22.17 -6.14
C LYS A 28 2.38 21.14 -5.26
N LEU A 29 3.35 21.58 -4.45
CA LEU A 29 4.22 20.67 -3.67
C LEU A 29 4.01 20.82 -2.16
N THR A 30 2.84 21.25 -1.73
CA THR A 30 2.47 21.28 -0.30
C THR A 30 1.12 20.60 -0.13
N ARG A 31 1.03 19.76 0.89
CA ARG A 31 -0.25 19.11 1.25
C ARG A 31 -0.50 19.33 2.74
N ARG A 32 -1.77 19.55 3.09
CA ARG A 32 -2.22 19.60 4.47
C ARG A 32 -2.86 18.27 4.81
N SER A 33 -2.39 17.62 5.84
CA SER A 33 -3.01 16.41 6.37
C SER A 33 -3.41 16.63 7.82
N MET A 34 -4.57 16.10 8.18
CA MET A 34 -5.04 16.16 9.56
C MET A 34 -4.23 15.19 10.41
N MET A 35 -3.81 15.61 11.59
CA MET A 35 -3.17 14.71 12.55
C MET A 35 -4.10 13.57 12.92
N TYR A 36 -3.52 12.44 13.32
CA TYR A 36 -4.29 11.24 13.67
C TYR A 36 -5.34 11.51 14.76
N ASP A 37 -5.01 12.40 15.69
CA ASP A 37 -5.90 12.80 16.79
C ASP A 37 -6.86 13.95 16.43
N LYS A 38 -6.81 14.41 15.17
CA LYS A 38 -7.62 15.54 14.66
C LYS A 38 -7.41 16.86 15.41
N SER A 39 -6.36 16.98 16.18
CA SER A 39 -6.08 18.18 16.99
C SER A 39 -5.46 19.32 16.18
N ALA A 40 -4.79 19.01 15.08
CA ALA A 40 -4.07 19.99 14.28
C ALA A 40 -3.86 19.49 12.85
N PHE A 41 -3.49 20.42 11.96
CA PHE A 41 -3.05 20.08 10.61
C PHE A 41 -1.52 20.04 10.57
N VAL A 42 -0.98 19.04 9.89
CA VAL A 42 0.44 18.99 9.52
C VAL A 42 0.56 19.49 8.08
N VAL A 43 1.48 20.41 7.86
CA VAL A 43 1.79 20.91 6.53
C VAL A 43 3.04 20.19 6.03
N ASN A 44 2.90 19.40 5.00
CA ASN A 44 3.99 18.64 4.39
C ASN A 44 4.46 19.34 3.13
N LYS A 45 5.73 19.73 3.09
CA LYS A 45 6.38 20.30 1.91
C LYS A 45 7.18 19.20 1.20
N PHE A 46 6.99 19.09 -0.10
CA PHE A 46 7.65 18.09 -0.95
C PHE A 46 8.75 18.72 -1.82
N PHE A 47 9.40 19.72 -1.29
CA PHE A 47 10.53 20.41 -1.92
C PHE A 47 11.49 20.86 -0.81
N ILE A 48 12.74 21.14 -1.20
CA ILE A 48 13.76 21.64 -0.27
C ILE A 48 14.04 23.09 -0.64
N GLU A 49 14.04 23.95 0.36
CA GLU A 49 14.39 25.35 0.21
C GLU A 49 15.75 25.59 0.86
N GLY A 50 16.76 25.85 0.04
CA GLY A 50 18.09 26.27 0.48
C GLY A 50 18.24 27.79 0.45
N PRO A 51 19.39 28.31 0.91
CA PRO A 51 19.63 29.75 0.90
C PRO A 51 19.57 30.37 -0.49
N SER A 52 20.09 29.69 -1.52
CA SER A 52 20.21 30.21 -2.88
C SER A 52 19.46 29.39 -3.95
N PHE A 53 18.71 28.35 -3.54
CA PHE A 53 18.04 27.46 -4.47
C PHE A 53 16.76 26.86 -3.89
N LEU A 54 15.89 26.40 -4.81
CA LEU A 54 14.83 25.43 -4.52
C LEU A 54 15.22 24.10 -5.16
N LYS A 55 14.97 23.00 -4.48
CA LYS A 55 15.13 21.65 -5.05
C LYS A 55 13.78 20.96 -5.02
N ILE A 56 13.28 20.62 -6.21
CA ILE A 56 11.96 20.01 -6.37
C ILE A 56 12.10 18.56 -6.90
N PRO A 57 11.07 17.72 -6.80
CA PRO A 57 11.12 16.36 -7.32
C PRO A 57 11.56 16.29 -8.78
N ARG A 58 12.28 15.23 -9.14
CA ARG A 58 13.04 15.13 -10.42
C ARG A 58 12.17 15.11 -11.68
N TYR A 59 10.93 14.68 -11.60
CA TYR A 59 10.01 14.60 -12.74
C TYR A 59 8.81 15.54 -12.59
N PHE A 60 8.93 16.51 -11.70
CA PHE A 60 7.92 17.57 -11.57
C PHE A 60 7.77 18.28 -12.95
N PRO A 61 6.53 18.51 -13.42
CA PRO A 61 6.30 19.12 -14.74
C PRO A 61 6.59 20.63 -14.70
N ILE A 62 7.85 20.98 -14.68
CA ILE A 62 8.30 22.38 -14.54
C ILE A 62 8.01 23.21 -15.81
N ASP A 63 7.88 22.54 -16.94
CA ASP A 63 7.57 23.21 -18.21
C ASP A 63 6.21 23.92 -18.17
N ASP A 64 5.30 23.46 -17.30
CA ASP A 64 4.01 24.11 -17.04
C ASP A 64 4.16 25.49 -16.40
N LEU A 65 5.32 25.80 -15.82
CA LEU A 65 5.54 27.01 -15.04
C LEU A 65 6.41 28.05 -15.75
N GLY A 66 6.91 27.73 -16.95
CA GLY A 66 7.75 28.68 -17.70
C GLY A 66 8.65 28.02 -18.72
N ASP A 67 9.46 28.85 -19.41
CA ASP A 67 10.36 28.40 -20.47
C ASP A 67 11.68 27.88 -19.88
N PHE A 68 11.65 26.63 -19.42
CA PHE A 68 12.77 25.93 -18.78
C PHE A 68 13.27 24.77 -19.63
N LYS A 69 14.59 24.59 -19.67
CA LYS A 69 15.23 23.40 -20.26
C LYS A 69 15.97 22.64 -19.18
N VAL A 70 15.57 21.42 -18.93
CA VAL A 70 16.15 20.60 -17.86
C VAL A 70 17.21 19.67 -18.43
N LYS A 71 18.45 19.84 -17.98
CA LYS A 71 19.60 19.00 -18.38
C LYS A 71 19.91 17.98 -17.28
N ASP A 72 19.95 16.71 -17.63
CA ASP A 72 20.36 15.65 -16.71
C ASP A 72 21.87 15.72 -16.46
N VAL A 73 22.25 15.80 -15.18
CA VAL A 73 23.65 15.81 -14.74
C VAL A 73 23.94 14.63 -13.82
N ILE A 74 23.06 13.63 -13.83
CA ILE A 74 23.15 12.48 -12.96
C ILE A 74 23.99 11.37 -13.60
N SER A 75 24.83 10.73 -12.78
CA SER A 75 25.64 9.59 -13.23
C SER A 75 24.75 8.39 -13.58
N SER A 76 25.19 7.57 -14.53
CA SER A 76 24.52 6.30 -14.85
C SER A 76 24.64 5.29 -13.70
N GLY A 77 25.50 5.56 -12.73
CA GLY A 77 25.76 4.69 -11.60
C GLY A 77 26.94 3.73 -11.84
N GLN A 78 27.48 3.23 -10.76
CA GLN A 78 28.59 2.25 -10.76
C GLN A 78 28.11 0.94 -11.39
N ASP A 79 28.93 0.38 -12.29
CA ASP A 79 28.68 -0.94 -12.87
C ASP A 79 28.90 -2.03 -11.82
N ILE A 80 27.98 -2.99 -11.79
CA ILE A 80 28.09 -4.21 -10.98
C ILE A 80 27.82 -5.41 -11.89
N LYS A 81 28.38 -6.55 -11.53
CA LYS A 81 28.16 -7.79 -12.29
C LYS A 81 27.57 -8.84 -11.35
N ILE A 82 26.30 -9.14 -11.53
CA ILE A 82 25.56 -10.14 -10.77
C ILE A 82 24.86 -11.03 -11.80
N ASN A 83 25.20 -12.31 -11.82
CA ASN A 83 24.52 -13.29 -12.67
C ASN A 83 23.33 -13.87 -11.92
N HIS A 84 22.30 -14.27 -12.64
CA HIS A 84 21.10 -14.84 -12.04
C HIS A 84 20.65 -16.12 -12.76
N ASN A 85 19.88 -16.93 -12.06
CA ASN A 85 19.25 -18.15 -12.58
C ASN A 85 17.72 -18.01 -12.69
N ILE A 86 17.20 -16.78 -12.69
CA ILE A 86 15.76 -16.52 -12.74
C ILE A 86 15.21 -16.90 -14.13
N VAL A 87 14.16 -17.70 -14.12
CA VAL A 87 13.36 -18.02 -15.31
C VAL A 87 12.03 -17.26 -15.16
N LEU A 88 11.73 -16.39 -16.12
CA LEU A 88 10.48 -15.60 -16.11
C LEU A 88 9.29 -16.53 -16.43
N ARG A 89 8.34 -16.54 -15.53
CA ARG A 89 7.24 -17.52 -15.49
C ARG A 89 6.19 -17.30 -16.59
N ASP A 90 5.91 -16.05 -16.91
CA ASP A 90 4.77 -15.66 -17.75
C ASP A 90 5.04 -14.35 -18.49
N ASP A 91 4.14 -13.99 -19.39
CA ASP A 91 4.29 -12.78 -20.19
C ASP A 91 4.18 -11.51 -19.37
N LEU A 92 3.44 -11.53 -18.25
CA LEU A 92 3.41 -10.40 -17.33
C LEU A 92 4.82 -10.08 -16.83
N GLN A 93 5.54 -11.11 -16.37
CA GLN A 93 6.93 -10.94 -15.87
C GLN A 93 7.85 -10.45 -16.98
N LYS A 94 7.74 -11.01 -18.19
CA LYS A 94 8.53 -10.57 -19.35
C LYS A 94 8.26 -9.09 -19.68
N ASN A 95 6.99 -8.68 -19.65
CA ASN A 95 6.60 -7.30 -19.94
C ASN A 95 7.16 -6.32 -18.90
N VAL A 96 7.14 -6.70 -17.61
CA VAL A 96 7.73 -5.87 -16.54
C VAL A 96 9.24 -5.72 -16.75
N VAL A 97 9.95 -6.81 -17.02
CA VAL A 97 11.39 -6.75 -17.30
C VAL A 97 11.67 -5.86 -18.52
N LYS A 98 10.97 -6.10 -19.63
CA LYS A 98 11.11 -5.29 -20.84
C LYS A 98 10.92 -3.80 -20.56
N TYR A 99 9.87 -3.46 -19.77
CA TYR A 99 9.62 -2.07 -19.39
C TYR A 99 10.80 -1.49 -18.60
N MET A 100 11.28 -2.20 -17.59
CA MET A 100 12.38 -1.72 -16.73
C MET A 100 13.68 -1.54 -17.53
N LEU A 101 13.96 -2.45 -18.47
CA LEU A 101 15.17 -2.33 -19.31
C LEU A 101 15.08 -1.13 -20.28
N SER A 102 13.90 -0.87 -20.81
CA SER A 102 13.69 0.17 -21.84
C SER A 102 13.44 1.57 -21.27
N ASN A 103 12.97 1.67 -20.06
CA ASN A 103 12.56 2.95 -19.48
C ASN A 103 13.34 3.25 -18.20
N UNK A 104 13.51 4.47 -17.76
CA UNK A 104 14.13 4.81 -16.78
C UNK A 104 13.48 5.07 -15.70
N LYS A 105 12.25 5.15 -15.76
CA LYS A 105 11.41 5.59 -14.63
C LYS A 105 10.03 4.94 -14.72
N GLY A 106 9.32 4.86 -13.60
CA GLY A 106 7.91 4.47 -13.59
C GLY A 106 7.50 3.74 -12.32
N ILE A 107 6.20 3.83 -12.00
CA ILE A 107 5.59 3.05 -10.93
C ILE A 107 4.92 1.83 -11.57
N ILE A 108 5.47 0.65 -11.33
CA ILE A 108 5.03 -0.60 -11.94
C ILE A 108 3.86 -1.14 -11.11
N GLN A 109 2.66 -1.10 -11.68
CA GLN A 109 1.47 -1.67 -11.06
C GLN A 109 1.36 -3.14 -11.44
N ALA A 110 1.68 -4.03 -10.52
CA ALA A 110 1.55 -5.46 -10.76
C ALA A 110 0.94 -6.14 -9.53
N PRO A 111 0.01 -7.08 -9.74
CA PRO A 111 -0.74 -7.66 -8.62
C PRO A 111 0.16 -8.35 -7.61
N PRO A 112 -0.31 -8.53 -6.36
CA PRO A 112 0.43 -9.32 -5.39
C PRO A 112 0.67 -10.74 -5.93
N GLY A 113 1.83 -11.35 -5.62
CA GLY A 113 2.18 -12.68 -6.11
C GLY A 113 2.60 -12.76 -7.58
N SER A 114 2.56 -11.63 -8.32
CA SER A 114 3.09 -11.59 -9.69
C SER A 114 4.61 -11.79 -9.76
N GLY A 115 5.28 -11.81 -8.60
CA GLY A 115 6.73 -11.96 -8.55
C GLY A 115 7.49 -10.64 -8.72
N LYS A 116 6.88 -9.50 -8.35
CA LYS A 116 7.50 -8.16 -8.48
C LYS A 116 8.98 -8.15 -8.05
N THR A 117 9.27 -8.71 -6.88
CA THR A 117 10.64 -8.75 -6.35
C THR A 117 11.58 -9.52 -7.29
N ILE A 118 11.15 -10.70 -7.74
CA ILE A 118 11.96 -11.56 -8.60
C ILE A 118 12.25 -10.90 -9.95
N VAL A 119 11.21 -10.33 -10.59
CA VAL A 119 11.41 -9.66 -11.89
C VAL A 119 12.27 -8.40 -11.74
N THR A 120 12.18 -7.73 -10.59
CA THR A 120 13.01 -6.56 -10.31
C THR A 120 14.48 -6.99 -10.11
N ILE A 121 14.73 -8.08 -9.41
CA ILE A 121 16.10 -8.64 -9.28
C ILE A 121 16.65 -8.99 -10.67
N PHE A 122 15.85 -9.65 -11.51
CA PHE A 122 16.22 -9.92 -12.89
C PHE A 122 16.67 -8.63 -13.59
N ALA A 123 15.80 -7.60 -13.55
CA ALA A 123 16.08 -6.33 -14.22
C ALA A 123 17.34 -5.63 -13.65
N ILE A 124 17.56 -5.68 -12.33
CA ILE A 124 18.76 -5.12 -11.69
C ILE A 124 20.02 -5.82 -12.23
N CYS A 125 20.00 -7.16 -12.32
CA CYS A 125 21.14 -7.94 -12.84
C CYS A 125 21.43 -7.59 -14.31
N GLU A 126 20.38 -7.50 -15.14
CA GLU A 126 20.54 -7.16 -16.56
C GLU A 126 21.01 -5.72 -16.77
N LEU A 127 20.53 -4.78 -15.95
CA LEU A 127 20.95 -3.37 -16.01
C LEU A 127 22.37 -3.21 -15.48
N GLY A 128 22.82 -4.10 -14.62
CA GLY A 128 24.18 -4.14 -14.10
C GLY A 128 24.60 -2.86 -13.38
N LYS A 129 23.71 -2.25 -12.60
CA LYS A 129 24.00 -0.99 -11.91
C LYS A 129 23.74 -1.09 -10.42
N LYS A 130 24.64 -0.50 -9.65
CA LYS A 130 24.53 -0.37 -8.19
C LYS A 130 23.15 0.17 -7.81
N THR A 131 22.50 -0.51 -6.87
CA THR A 131 21.07 -0.28 -6.59
C THR A 131 20.82 0.01 -5.11
N ILE A 132 19.96 1.00 -4.85
CA ILE A 132 19.37 1.23 -3.54
C ILE A 132 17.89 0.85 -3.57
N ILE A 133 17.45 0.10 -2.56
CA ILE A 133 16.07 -0.38 -2.42
C ILE A 133 15.49 0.22 -1.13
N LEU A 134 14.46 1.05 -1.29
CA LEU A 134 13.70 1.61 -0.17
C LEU A 134 12.52 0.70 0.14
N ILE A 135 12.35 0.40 1.41
CA ILE A 135 11.29 -0.47 1.93
C ILE A 135 10.63 0.21 3.13
N HIS A 136 9.40 -0.16 3.43
CA HIS A 136 8.69 0.43 4.57
C HIS A 136 8.80 -0.39 5.87
N ARG A 137 9.29 -1.64 5.80
CA ARG A 137 9.44 -2.55 6.96
C ARG A 137 10.69 -3.40 6.82
N ASP A 138 11.38 -3.65 7.93
CA ASP A 138 12.60 -4.47 7.95
C ASP A 138 12.39 -5.89 7.40
N SER A 139 11.24 -6.50 7.66
CA SER A 139 10.94 -7.86 7.17
C SER A 139 10.97 -7.96 5.64
N LEU A 140 10.66 -6.87 4.92
CA LEU A 140 10.81 -6.84 3.46
C LEU A 140 12.29 -6.89 3.06
N GLY A 141 13.16 -6.25 3.84
CA GLY A 141 14.60 -6.30 3.60
C GLY A 141 15.17 -7.71 3.72
N ASP A 142 14.66 -8.49 4.67
CA ASP A 142 15.04 -9.89 4.81
C ASP A 142 14.61 -10.70 3.58
N GLN A 143 13.39 -10.47 3.09
CA GLN A 143 12.88 -11.11 1.87
C GLN A 143 13.71 -10.74 0.64
N TRP A 144 14.06 -9.45 0.48
CA TRP A 144 14.92 -9.01 -0.63
C TRP A 144 16.29 -9.69 -0.57
N THR A 145 16.90 -9.71 0.62
CA THR A 145 18.21 -10.35 0.85
C THR A 145 18.15 -11.84 0.49
N GLU A 146 17.16 -12.55 1.06
CA GLU A 146 16.96 -13.98 0.79
C GLU A 146 16.81 -14.27 -0.71
N ARG A 147 16.02 -13.45 -1.41
CA ARG A 147 15.78 -13.66 -2.84
C ARG A 147 17.01 -13.36 -3.69
N PHE A 148 17.79 -12.33 -3.37
CA PHE A 148 19.07 -12.10 -4.03
C PHE A 148 19.99 -13.32 -3.86
N LEU A 149 20.13 -13.83 -2.65
CA LEU A 149 21.00 -14.99 -2.36
C LEU A 149 20.49 -16.28 -3.03
N THR A 150 19.18 -16.44 -3.14
CA THR A 150 18.58 -17.63 -3.76
C THR A 150 18.71 -17.64 -5.29
N TYR A 151 18.51 -16.48 -5.91
CA TYR A 151 18.34 -16.42 -7.37
C TYR A 151 19.53 -15.82 -8.11
N THR A 152 20.59 -15.43 -7.39
CA THR A 152 21.78 -14.84 -8.02
C THR A 152 23.06 -15.40 -7.39
N ASN A 153 24.19 -15.06 -8.03
CA ASN A 153 25.50 -15.40 -7.49
C ASN A 153 26.14 -14.30 -6.66
N ILE A 154 25.34 -13.35 -6.16
CA ILE A 154 25.86 -12.22 -5.39
C ILE A 154 26.52 -12.72 -4.09
N ASN A 155 27.69 -12.17 -3.77
CA ASN A 155 28.33 -12.43 -2.48
C ASN A 155 27.46 -11.76 -1.37
N PRO A 156 27.12 -12.48 -0.30
CA PRO A 156 26.36 -11.87 0.82
C PRO A 156 26.97 -10.56 1.32
N ASP A 157 28.30 -10.45 1.28
CA ASP A 157 28.99 -9.21 1.69
C ASP A 157 28.73 -8.03 0.75
N GLU A 158 28.16 -8.25 -0.43
CA GLU A 158 27.82 -7.18 -1.38
C GLU A 158 26.39 -6.66 -1.18
N ILE A 159 25.65 -7.21 -0.24
CA ILE A 159 24.32 -6.70 0.16
C ILE A 159 24.47 -5.95 1.47
N GLY A 160 24.13 -4.67 1.47
CA GLY A 160 24.17 -3.82 2.66
C GLY A 160 22.78 -3.51 3.18
N ARG A 161 22.56 -3.77 4.46
CA ARG A 161 21.36 -3.32 5.20
C ARG A 161 21.76 -2.04 5.92
N LEU A 162 21.16 -0.93 5.53
CA LEU A 162 21.49 0.38 6.11
C LEU A 162 20.99 0.47 7.54
N THR A 163 21.89 0.87 8.44
CA THR A 163 21.58 1.12 9.87
C THR A 163 22.13 2.48 10.28
N SER A 164 21.79 2.92 11.49
CA SER A 164 22.22 4.20 12.01
C SER A 164 23.74 4.34 12.14
N SER A 165 24.49 3.23 12.16
CA SER A 165 25.94 3.24 12.45
C SER A 165 26.82 2.76 11.29
N ASN A 166 26.24 2.22 10.19
CA ASN A 166 27.04 1.53 9.18
C ASN A 166 27.03 2.18 7.79
N PHE A 167 26.45 3.39 7.63
CA PHE A 167 26.18 3.94 6.30
C PHE A 167 27.45 4.05 5.42
N LYS A 168 28.59 4.40 5.99
CA LYS A 168 29.86 4.53 5.24
C LYS A 168 30.28 3.19 4.60
N LYS A 169 30.11 2.08 5.34
CA LYS A 169 30.38 0.73 4.80
C LYS A 169 29.27 0.28 3.85
N CYS A 170 28.02 0.55 4.20
CA CYS A 170 26.86 0.12 3.44
C CYS A 170 26.86 0.75 2.04
N PHE A 171 27.18 2.04 1.92
CA PHE A 171 27.22 2.72 0.62
C PHE A 171 28.36 2.23 -0.30
N LYS A 172 29.25 1.38 0.17
CA LYS A 172 30.26 0.72 -0.70
C LYS A 172 29.74 -0.56 -1.35
N LYS A 173 28.60 -1.10 -0.88
CA LYS A 173 28.02 -2.37 -1.35
C LYS A 173 27.31 -2.20 -2.70
N SER A 174 27.17 -3.31 -3.41
CA SER A 174 26.50 -3.36 -4.73
C SER A 174 24.98 -3.16 -4.62
N ILE A 175 24.37 -3.78 -3.60
CA ILE A 175 22.94 -3.67 -3.32
C ILE A 175 22.78 -3.07 -1.91
N ILE A 176 22.04 -1.99 -1.81
CA ILE A 176 21.81 -1.28 -0.55
C ILE A 176 20.31 -1.35 -0.25
N ILE A 177 19.95 -1.82 0.94
CA ILE A 177 18.54 -1.93 1.36
C ILE A 177 18.35 -1.07 2.61
N SER A 178 17.35 -0.20 2.58
CA SER A 178 17.06 0.72 3.68
C SER A 178 15.57 0.86 3.91
N THR A 179 15.17 0.93 5.18
CA THR A 179 13.83 1.46 5.46
C THR A 179 13.85 2.97 5.26
N ASP A 180 12.70 3.52 4.85
CA ASP A 180 12.52 4.99 4.73
C ASP A 180 12.86 5.69 6.04
N GLN A 181 12.44 5.10 7.16
CA GLN A 181 12.65 5.65 8.50
C GLN A 181 14.14 5.73 8.88
N THR A 182 14.88 4.67 8.58
CA THR A 182 16.35 4.65 8.84
C THR A 182 17.04 5.74 8.01
N PHE A 183 16.66 5.84 6.72
CA PHE A 183 17.24 6.85 5.82
C PHE A 183 17.00 8.26 6.36
N VAL A 184 15.73 8.58 6.71
CA VAL A 184 15.37 9.91 7.24
C VAL A 184 16.06 10.18 8.58
N SER A 185 16.18 9.16 9.44
CA SER A 185 16.90 9.30 10.72
C SER A 185 18.36 9.70 10.49
N LEU A 186 19.03 9.10 9.51
CA LEU A 186 20.41 9.45 9.15
C LEU A 186 20.50 10.85 8.57
N LEU A 187 19.56 11.25 7.73
CA LEU A 187 19.47 12.62 7.22
C LEU A 187 19.36 13.65 8.34
N LYS A 188 18.65 13.31 9.42
CA LYS A 188 18.46 14.24 10.55
C LYS A 188 19.67 14.29 11.50
N ARG A 189 20.34 13.16 11.70
CA ARG A 189 21.43 13.06 12.69
C ARG A 189 22.81 13.37 12.13
N ASN A 190 23.08 12.96 10.89
CA ASN A 190 24.41 13.01 10.27
C ASN A 190 24.35 13.56 8.84
N ARG A 191 23.56 14.60 8.62
CA ARG A 191 23.18 15.08 7.28
C ARG A 191 24.36 15.23 6.32
N GLU A 192 25.39 15.98 6.72
CA GLU A 192 26.51 16.30 5.84
C GLU A 192 27.28 15.03 5.41
N ASP A 193 27.75 14.27 6.40
CA ASP A 193 28.48 13.02 6.14
C ASP A 193 27.65 12.03 5.34
N PHE A 194 26.37 11.88 5.71
CA PHE A 194 25.47 10.93 5.05
C PHE A 194 25.26 11.30 3.59
N LEU A 195 24.98 12.58 3.31
CA LEU A 195 24.78 13.05 1.91
C LEU A 195 26.06 12.96 1.10
N ASN A 196 27.22 13.24 1.71
CA ASN A 196 28.51 13.09 1.04
C ASN A 196 28.74 11.62 0.62
N GLU A 197 28.53 10.69 1.55
CA GLU A 197 28.69 9.25 1.27
C GLU A 197 27.67 8.77 0.22
N LEU A 198 26.42 9.22 0.32
CA LEU A 198 25.35 8.88 -0.63
C LEU A 198 25.70 9.38 -2.04
N ASN A 199 26.13 10.63 -2.16
CA ASN A 199 26.50 11.22 -3.47
C ASN A 199 27.73 10.51 -4.07
N ASN A 200 28.69 10.13 -3.23
CA ASN A 200 29.90 9.42 -3.67
C ASN A 200 29.63 7.93 -3.91
N SER A 201 28.49 7.40 -3.46
CA SER A 201 28.16 5.97 -3.61
C SER A 201 27.94 5.55 -5.04
N ASN A 202 27.64 6.50 -5.92
CA ASN A 202 27.45 6.27 -7.34
C ASN A 202 26.32 5.27 -7.65
N VAL A 203 25.21 5.37 -6.90
CA VAL A 203 24.00 4.57 -7.10
C VAL A 203 23.39 4.89 -8.47
N GLY A 204 23.04 3.86 -9.25
CA GLY A 204 22.43 4.03 -10.57
C GLY A 204 20.93 3.73 -10.61
N ILE A 205 20.44 2.90 -9.67
CA ILE A 205 19.03 2.49 -9.63
C ILE A 205 18.45 2.74 -8.23
N LEU A 206 17.26 3.33 -8.19
CA LEU A 206 16.41 3.43 -7.01
C LEU A 206 15.19 2.55 -7.23
N ILE A 207 14.94 1.63 -6.29
CA ILE A 207 13.70 0.84 -6.21
C ILE A 207 12.96 1.28 -4.95
N SER A 208 11.66 1.58 -5.06
CA SER A 208 10.78 1.79 -3.91
C SER A 208 9.76 0.67 -3.87
N ASP A 209 9.93 -0.25 -2.93
CA ASP A 209 9.04 -1.41 -2.82
C ASP A 209 7.80 -1.05 -2.02
N GLU A 210 6.64 -1.53 -2.51
CA GLU A 210 5.31 -1.22 -1.97
C GLU A 210 5.14 0.29 -1.75
N CYS A 211 5.50 1.05 -2.77
CA CYS A 211 5.59 2.53 -2.69
C CYS A 211 4.28 3.21 -2.25
N HIS A 212 3.13 2.51 -2.40
CA HIS A 212 1.82 3.02 -1.93
C HIS A 212 1.66 2.96 -0.41
N THR A 213 2.42 2.09 0.28
CA THR A 213 2.28 1.87 1.74
C THR A 213 3.30 2.63 2.56
N THR A 214 4.26 3.27 1.92
CA THR A 214 5.29 4.01 2.64
C THR A 214 4.65 4.94 3.68
N THR A 215 5.31 5.07 4.79
CA THR A 215 4.89 5.84 5.97
C THR A 215 4.62 7.32 5.63
N GLY A 216 3.73 7.51 4.68
CA GLY A 216 3.39 8.81 4.13
C GLY A 216 4.34 9.25 3.02
N ALA A 217 3.77 9.85 2.00
CA ALA A 217 4.53 10.48 0.93
C ALA A 217 5.63 11.42 1.44
N PRO A 218 5.47 12.12 2.61
CA PRO A 218 6.55 12.98 3.13
C PRO A 218 7.86 12.23 3.40
N THR A 219 7.81 11.08 4.08
CA THR A 219 9.02 10.30 4.41
C THR A 219 9.71 9.79 3.14
N PHE A 220 8.94 9.23 2.21
CA PHE A 220 9.48 8.77 0.93
C PHE A 220 10.08 9.93 0.13
N SER A 221 9.37 11.05 0.04
CA SER A 221 9.84 12.23 -0.71
C SER A 221 11.15 12.76 -0.13
N GLU A 222 11.26 12.78 1.21
CA GLU A 222 12.48 13.19 1.92
C GLU A 222 13.66 12.26 1.59
N CYS A 223 13.41 10.97 1.37
CA CYS A 223 14.45 10.04 0.89
C CYS A 223 14.80 10.29 -0.58
N SER A 224 13.79 10.19 -1.43
CA SER A 224 13.96 10.15 -2.89
C SER A 224 14.62 11.41 -3.44
N ILE A 225 14.31 12.59 -2.88
CA ILE A 225 14.84 13.87 -3.35
C ILE A 225 16.37 13.97 -3.17
N HIS A 226 16.95 13.09 -2.36
CA HIS A 226 18.40 13.06 -2.11
C HIS A 226 19.12 11.95 -2.89
N ILE A 227 18.43 10.90 -3.35
CA ILE A 227 19.08 9.73 -3.97
C ILE A 227 19.43 10.01 -5.43
N PRO A 228 20.74 10.06 -5.80
CA PRO A 228 21.15 10.44 -7.15
C PRO A 228 21.16 9.26 -8.13
N ALA A 229 20.03 8.55 -8.24
CA ALA A 229 19.89 7.40 -9.14
C ALA A 229 19.30 7.83 -10.47
N LYS A 230 19.93 7.42 -11.59
CA LYS A 230 19.44 7.74 -12.92
C LYS A 230 18.14 7.02 -13.25
N ARG A 231 18.01 5.78 -12.75
CA ARG A 231 16.80 4.97 -12.95
C ARG A 231 16.01 4.88 -11.64
N THR A 232 14.70 5.06 -11.73
CA THR A 232 13.83 5.11 -10.55
C THR A 232 12.56 4.31 -10.80
N TYR A 233 12.32 3.30 -9.97
CA TYR A 233 11.12 2.47 -10.12
C TYR A 233 10.39 2.32 -8.80
N GLY A 234 9.07 2.49 -8.86
CA GLY A 234 8.17 2.11 -7.78
C GLY A 234 7.54 0.75 -8.07
N LEU A 235 7.35 -0.06 -7.06
CA LEU A 235 6.64 -1.33 -7.16
C LEU A 235 5.37 -1.22 -6.32
N SER A 236 4.22 -1.50 -6.90
CA SER A 236 2.96 -1.41 -6.18
C SER A 236 1.93 -2.37 -6.78
N ALA A 237 1.14 -2.97 -5.90
CA ALA A 237 -0.07 -3.68 -6.33
C ALA A 237 -1.20 -2.70 -6.61
N THR A 238 -1.24 -1.62 -5.85
CA THR A 238 -2.31 -0.60 -5.88
C THR A 238 -1.66 0.77 -5.68
N PRO A 239 -1.25 1.45 -6.76
CA PRO A 239 -0.53 2.73 -6.60
C PRO A 239 -1.41 3.87 -6.08
N SER A 240 -2.73 3.72 -6.09
CA SER A 240 -3.63 4.75 -5.53
C SER A 240 -3.38 4.95 -4.04
N ARG A 241 -3.40 6.20 -3.61
CA ARG A 241 -3.16 6.58 -2.21
C ARG A 241 -4.37 7.30 -1.63
N LEU A 242 -4.71 6.94 -0.41
CA LEU A 242 -5.84 7.55 0.33
C LEU A 242 -5.58 9.01 0.69
N ASP A 243 -4.32 9.43 0.74
CA ASP A 243 -3.92 10.80 1.08
C ASP A 243 -3.78 11.72 -0.15
N GLU A 244 -4.18 11.25 -1.32
CA GLU A 244 -4.16 12.02 -2.56
C GLU A 244 -2.75 12.52 -2.93
N THR A 245 -1.70 11.75 -2.60
CA THR A 245 -0.31 12.12 -2.89
C THR A 245 0.33 11.24 -3.98
N LEU A 246 -0.48 10.63 -4.84
CA LEU A 246 0.06 9.81 -5.94
C LEU A 246 0.92 10.67 -6.87
N ASP A 247 0.48 11.88 -7.18
CA ASP A 247 1.22 12.82 -8.03
C ASP A 247 2.63 13.08 -7.46
N ILE A 248 2.76 13.19 -6.14
CA ILE A 248 4.07 13.36 -5.49
C ILE A 248 4.97 12.14 -5.75
N MET A 249 4.39 10.94 -5.66
CA MET A 249 5.15 9.71 -5.96
C MET A 249 5.58 9.69 -7.44
N GLU A 250 4.69 10.10 -8.34
CA GLU A 250 4.99 10.18 -9.78
C GLU A 250 6.08 11.22 -10.06
N TYR A 251 6.09 12.33 -9.34
CA TYR A 251 7.15 13.34 -9.50
C TYR A 251 8.53 12.82 -9.05
N HIS A 252 8.59 11.75 -8.26
CA HIS A 252 9.86 11.13 -7.85
C HIS A 252 10.24 9.91 -8.68
N LEU A 253 9.26 9.09 -9.08
CA LEU A 253 9.50 7.77 -9.67
C LEU A 253 9.13 7.67 -11.14
N GLY A 254 8.30 8.61 -11.63
CA GLY A 254 7.70 8.54 -12.97
C GLY A 254 6.26 8.02 -12.90
N ASP A 255 5.56 8.11 -14.01
CA ASP A 255 4.13 7.82 -14.13
C ASP A 255 3.83 6.34 -13.81
N VAL A 256 2.58 6.09 -13.40
CA VAL A 256 2.12 4.72 -13.21
C VAL A 256 2.03 4.01 -14.56
N TRP A 257 2.68 2.84 -14.63
CA TRP A 257 2.62 1.95 -15.80
C TRP A 257 1.98 0.62 -15.39
N VAL A 258 0.96 0.22 -16.16
CA VAL A 258 0.23 -1.03 -15.93
C VAL A 258 0.63 -2.01 -17.04
N PRO A 259 1.26 -3.15 -16.70
CA PRO A 259 1.62 -4.14 -17.73
C PRO A 259 0.41 -4.70 -18.48
N GLU A 260 0.58 -4.95 -19.77
CA GLU A 260 -0.40 -5.71 -20.54
C GLU A 260 -0.54 -7.11 -19.92
N GLY A 261 -1.76 -7.62 -19.87
CA GLY A 261 -2.04 -8.92 -19.27
C GLY A 261 -2.18 -8.89 -17.76
N VAL A 262 -2.09 -7.70 -17.13
CA VAL A 262 -2.61 -7.59 -15.77
C VAL A 262 -4.09 -7.82 -15.87
N ALA A 263 -4.49 -9.04 -15.53
CA ALA A 263 -5.89 -9.44 -15.58
C ALA A 263 -6.71 -8.44 -14.78
N SER A 264 -7.74 -7.95 -15.42
CA SER A 264 -8.77 -7.21 -14.69
C SER A 264 -9.19 -8.08 -13.49
N ILE A 265 -9.08 -7.53 -12.31
CA ILE A 265 -9.61 -8.17 -11.11
C ILE A 265 -11.02 -8.68 -11.45
N MET A 266 -11.33 -9.92 -11.09
CA MET A 266 -12.67 -10.49 -11.33
C MET A 266 -13.72 -9.53 -10.80
N LYS A 267 -14.78 -9.33 -11.56
CA LYS A 267 -15.95 -8.60 -11.04
C LYS A 267 -16.48 -9.35 -9.83
N ALA A 268 -16.84 -8.61 -8.79
CA ALA A 268 -17.37 -9.20 -7.57
C ALA A 268 -18.85 -8.83 -7.40
N ARG A 269 -19.60 -9.73 -6.79
CA ARG A 269 -20.93 -9.42 -6.28
C ARG A 269 -20.77 -8.97 -4.82
N VAL A 270 -21.12 -7.72 -4.56
CA VAL A 270 -21.00 -7.14 -3.23
C VAL A 270 -22.38 -7.09 -2.57
N THR A 271 -22.47 -7.51 -1.32
CA THR A 271 -23.64 -7.26 -0.49
C THR A 271 -23.21 -6.40 0.68
N VAL A 272 -23.67 -5.16 0.72
CA VAL A 272 -23.53 -4.27 1.88
C VAL A 272 -24.69 -4.64 2.82
N LEU A 273 -24.35 -5.17 3.99
CA LEU A 273 -25.32 -5.63 4.97
C LEU A 273 -25.27 -4.73 6.20
N LEU A 274 -26.28 -3.88 6.34
CA LEU A 274 -26.41 -2.95 7.46
C LEU A 274 -26.99 -3.70 8.68
N PHE A 275 -26.45 -3.41 9.85
CA PHE A 275 -26.99 -3.93 11.11
C PHE A 275 -26.77 -2.91 12.23
N ASN A 276 -27.55 -3.02 13.31
CA ASN A 276 -27.36 -2.20 14.50
C ASN A 276 -26.77 -3.08 15.60
N SER A 277 -25.56 -2.78 16.03
CA SER A 277 -24.87 -3.56 17.08
C SER A 277 -25.48 -3.38 18.47
N ASN A 278 -26.30 -2.34 18.67
CA ASN A 278 -26.84 -1.92 19.97
C ASN A 278 -25.75 -1.58 21.01
N ILE A 279 -24.56 -1.24 20.55
CA ILE A 279 -23.48 -0.77 21.44
C ILE A 279 -23.83 0.64 21.89
N LEU A 280 -24.04 0.84 23.18
CA LEU A 280 -24.32 2.16 23.71
C LEU A 280 -23.01 2.94 23.89
N PRO A 281 -22.99 4.24 23.52
CA PRO A 281 -21.76 5.05 23.66
C PRO A 281 -21.18 5.10 25.07
N LYS A 282 -22.00 4.86 26.09
CA LYS A 282 -21.59 4.90 27.51
C LYS A 282 -21.39 3.52 28.12
N SER A 283 -21.71 2.43 27.44
CA SER A 283 -21.62 1.10 28.04
C SER A 283 -20.21 0.52 27.95
N GLY A 284 -19.66 0.18 29.09
CA GLY A 284 -18.46 -0.67 29.18
C GLY A 284 -17.15 -0.05 28.74
N GLY A 285 -16.94 1.27 28.94
CA GLY A 285 -15.63 1.87 28.71
C GLY A 285 -15.52 2.86 27.57
N TYR A 286 -16.52 3.69 27.43
CA TYR A 286 -16.43 4.93 26.68
C TYR A 286 -15.77 4.82 25.28
N ILE A 287 -16.57 4.57 24.27
CA ILE A 287 -16.09 4.62 22.86
C ILE A 287 -15.74 6.05 22.42
N TYR A 288 -16.01 7.03 23.25
CA TYR A 288 -15.54 8.42 23.09
C TYR A 288 -14.69 8.82 24.30
N TYR A 289 -13.57 9.47 24.04
CA TYR A 289 -12.67 10.00 25.06
C TYR A 289 -12.24 11.40 24.63
N GLY A 290 -12.50 12.40 25.49
CA GLY A 290 -12.21 13.80 25.15
C GLY A 290 -12.90 14.24 23.86
N GLY A 291 -14.09 13.74 23.58
CA GLY A 291 -14.82 14.07 22.35
C GLY A 291 -14.38 13.29 21.11
N SER A 292 -13.31 12.47 21.22
CA SER A 292 -12.76 11.73 20.09
C SER A 292 -13.21 10.26 20.11
N PHE A 293 -13.60 9.75 18.95
CA PHE A 293 -14.03 8.35 18.77
C PHE A 293 -12.84 7.38 18.94
N GLN A 294 -13.01 6.40 19.81
CA GLN A 294 -11.99 5.39 20.14
C GLN A 294 -12.25 4.09 19.37
N ARG A 295 -11.82 4.05 18.11
CA ARG A 295 -12.04 2.90 17.20
C ARG A 295 -11.62 1.56 17.84
N SER A 296 -10.49 1.50 18.54
CA SER A 296 -10.00 0.25 19.13
C SER A 296 -10.95 -0.26 20.22
N ARG A 297 -11.48 0.64 21.05
CA ARG A 297 -12.46 0.29 22.10
C ARG A 297 -13.77 -0.18 21.47
N TYR A 298 -14.26 0.55 20.46
CA TYR A 298 -15.45 0.16 19.71
C TYR A 298 -15.32 -1.26 19.15
N LEU A 299 -14.20 -1.55 18.45
CA LEU A 299 -13.98 -2.88 17.86
C LEU A 299 -13.92 -3.99 18.92
N SER A 300 -13.42 -3.67 20.12
CA SER A 300 -13.39 -4.63 21.24
C SER A 300 -14.80 -4.92 21.76
N LEU A 301 -15.68 -3.92 21.80
CA LEU A 301 -17.08 -4.12 22.15
C LEU A 301 -17.82 -4.85 21.04
N LEU A 302 -17.62 -4.46 19.80
CA LEU A 302 -18.22 -5.07 18.63
C LEU A 302 -17.90 -6.57 18.55
N SER A 303 -16.69 -6.97 18.92
CA SER A 303 -16.27 -8.37 18.92
C SER A 303 -17.07 -9.25 19.90
N LYS A 304 -17.80 -8.64 20.82
CA LYS A 304 -18.65 -9.32 21.80
C LYS A 304 -20.15 -9.18 21.45
N SER A 305 -20.48 -8.44 20.38
CA SER A 305 -21.88 -8.21 20.01
C SER A 305 -22.56 -9.52 19.60
N SER A 306 -23.61 -9.89 20.33
CA SER A 306 -24.41 -11.08 20.00
C SER A 306 -25.06 -10.97 18.61
N ILE A 307 -25.39 -9.74 18.21
CA ILE A 307 -26.00 -9.47 16.89
C ILE A 307 -24.97 -9.77 15.78
N LEU A 308 -23.75 -9.22 15.89
CA LEU A 308 -22.70 -9.49 14.91
C LEU A 308 -22.35 -10.97 14.85
N ILE A 309 -22.24 -11.63 16.02
CA ILE A 309 -21.92 -13.07 16.11
C ILE A 309 -23.00 -13.89 15.39
N LYS A 310 -24.28 -13.62 15.66
CA LYS A 310 -25.41 -14.34 15.01
C LYS A 310 -25.43 -14.12 13.49
N ILE A 311 -25.23 -12.88 13.04
CA ILE A 311 -25.17 -12.56 11.60
C ILE A 311 -24.00 -13.31 10.95
N SER A 312 -22.83 -13.26 11.58
CA SER A 312 -21.63 -13.92 11.08
C SER A 312 -21.81 -15.43 10.97
N GLU A 313 -22.34 -16.05 12.02
CA GLU A 313 -22.63 -17.49 12.03
C GLU A 313 -23.62 -17.88 10.91
N ALA A 314 -24.70 -17.12 10.76
CA ALA A 314 -25.69 -17.38 9.72
C ALA A 314 -25.09 -17.28 8.31
N LEU A 315 -24.23 -16.27 8.08
CA LEU A 315 -23.55 -16.09 6.77
C LEU A 315 -22.56 -17.22 6.50
N ILE A 316 -21.77 -17.60 7.52
CA ILE A 316 -20.79 -18.69 7.41
C ILE A 316 -21.53 -19.99 7.06
N ASN A 317 -22.58 -20.33 7.79
CA ASN A 317 -23.36 -21.56 7.57
C ASN A 317 -23.97 -21.57 6.18
N LYS A 318 -24.55 -20.44 5.76
CA LYS A 318 -25.14 -20.30 4.40
C LYS A 318 -24.09 -20.59 3.32
N PHE A 319 -22.99 -19.87 3.31
CA PHE A 319 -21.99 -19.99 2.24
C PHE A 319 -21.26 -21.34 2.31
N TYR A 320 -21.03 -21.89 3.51
CA TYR A 320 -20.44 -23.22 3.66
C TYR A 320 -21.36 -24.30 3.06
N SER A 321 -22.67 -24.18 3.27
CA SER A 321 -23.65 -25.12 2.69
C SER A 321 -23.79 -24.95 1.16
N GLU A 322 -23.45 -23.79 0.62
CA GLU A 322 -23.41 -23.53 -0.81
C GLU A 322 -22.06 -23.92 -1.44
N ASP A 323 -21.24 -24.66 -0.73
CA ASP A 323 -19.92 -25.15 -1.15
C ASP A 323 -18.92 -24.04 -1.49
N LYS A 324 -19.03 -22.88 -0.81
CA LYS A 324 -18.13 -21.74 -1.03
C LYS A 324 -16.85 -21.85 -0.20
N ASN A 325 -15.76 -21.31 -0.74
CA ASN A 325 -14.49 -21.20 -0.06
C ASN A 325 -14.41 -19.82 0.62
N ILE A 326 -14.59 -19.81 1.94
CA ILE A 326 -14.87 -18.61 2.71
C ILE A 326 -13.59 -18.07 3.39
N LEU A 327 -13.38 -16.76 3.24
CA LEU A 327 -12.44 -16.00 4.06
C LEU A 327 -13.24 -15.03 4.94
N TYR A 328 -13.23 -15.27 6.24
CA TYR A 328 -13.85 -14.39 7.23
C TYR A 328 -12.76 -13.52 7.85
N VAL A 329 -12.90 -12.18 7.76
CA VAL A 329 -11.88 -11.27 8.28
C VAL A 329 -12.42 -10.38 9.39
N SER A 330 -11.58 -10.17 10.40
CA SER A 330 -11.85 -9.30 11.55
C SER A 330 -10.57 -8.63 12.04
N ASP A 331 -10.70 -7.44 12.63
CA ASP A 331 -9.58 -6.78 13.33
C ASP A 331 -9.39 -7.33 14.77
N ARG A 332 -10.29 -8.23 15.23
CA ARG A 332 -10.25 -8.74 16.60
C ARG A 332 -10.15 -10.26 16.64
N ILE A 333 -9.03 -10.74 17.18
CA ILE A 333 -8.78 -12.18 17.39
C ILE A 333 -9.89 -12.80 18.24
N LYS A 334 -10.39 -12.09 19.24
CA LYS A 334 -11.46 -12.61 20.12
C LYS A 334 -12.71 -13.00 19.34
N LEU A 335 -13.14 -12.19 18.36
CA LEU A 335 -14.29 -12.55 17.51
C LEU A 335 -13.98 -13.80 16.68
N ILE A 336 -12.77 -13.86 16.12
CA ILE A 336 -12.30 -15.03 15.35
C ILE A 336 -12.37 -16.30 16.22
N GLU A 337 -11.84 -16.24 17.44
CA GLU A 337 -11.83 -17.39 18.37
C GLU A 337 -13.26 -17.83 18.71
N THR A 338 -14.14 -16.86 19.00
CA THR A 338 -15.55 -17.15 19.31
C THR A 338 -16.23 -17.87 18.15
N LEU A 339 -16.13 -17.31 16.93
CA LEU A 339 -16.78 -17.88 15.75
C LEU A 339 -16.16 -19.23 15.36
N PHE A 340 -14.84 -19.36 15.49
CA PHE A 340 -14.16 -20.62 15.23
C PHE A 340 -14.66 -21.72 16.16
N GLY A 341 -14.80 -21.41 17.46
CA GLY A 341 -15.30 -22.37 18.45
C GLY A 341 -16.76 -22.77 18.23
N MET A 342 -17.60 -21.79 17.82
CA MET A 342 -19.04 -22.02 17.58
C MET A 342 -19.31 -22.76 16.26
N SER A 343 -18.44 -22.54 15.26
CA SER A 343 -18.67 -23.07 13.90
C SER A 343 -18.66 -24.61 13.87
N LYS A 344 -19.68 -25.19 13.28
CA LYS A 344 -19.81 -26.65 13.06
C LYS A 344 -19.10 -27.12 11.79
N CYS A 345 -18.51 -26.19 11.02
CA CYS A 345 -17.76 -26.53 9.83
C CYS A 345 -16.54 -27.38 10.18
N GLN A 346 -16.35 -28.51 9.50
CA GLN A 346 -15.22 -29.41 9.78
C GLN A 346 -13.92 -28.92 9.10
N ASP A 347 -14.03 -28.45 7.87
CA ASP A 347 -12.88 -27.97 7.08
C ASP A 347 -12.67 -26.47 7.37
N LYS A 348 -12.01 -26.16 8.51
CA LYS A 348 -11.81 -24.78 8.95
C LYS A 348 -10.42 -24.56 9.56
N SER A 349 -9.92 -23.33 9.45
CA SER A 349 -8.62 -22.93 9.96
C SER A 349 -8.63 -21.50 10.52
N LYS A 350 -7.55 -21.15 11.22
CA LYS A 350 -7.29 -19.78 11.68
C LYS A 350 -5.98 -19.28 11.07
N PHE A 351 -6.04 -18.15 10.41
CA PHE A 351 -4.89 -17.48 9.81
C PHE A 351 -4.60 -16.18 10.57
N ILE A 352 -3.99 -16.36 11.75
CA ILE A 352 -3.68 -15.29 12.71
C ILE A 352 -2.24 -15.44 13.21
N SER A 353 -1.66 -14.36 13.70
CA SER A 353 -0.32 -14.33 14.31
C SER A 353 0.73 -15.00 13.41
N SER A 354 1.40 -16.05 13.87
CA SER A 354 2.46 -16.76 13.16
C SER A 354 1.97 -17.89 12.24
N ALA A 355 0.64 -17.99 12.02
CA ALA A 355 0.09 -19.06 11.17
C ALA A 355 0.69 -19.05 9.75
N LYS A 356 0.94 -20.25 9.21
CA LYS A 356 1.50 -20.45 7.88
C LYS A 356 0.43 -20.30 6.79
N ASN A 357 0.86 -20.09 5.55
CA ASN A 357 -0.04 -19.82 4.43
C ASN A 357 -0.94 -21.00 4.05
N ASP A 358 -0.54 -22.23 4.37
CA ASP A 358 -1.36 -23.42 4.17
C ASP A 358 -2.70 -23.37 4.92
N MET A 359 -2.81 -22.53 5.94
CA MET A 359 -4.10 -22.27 6.59
C MET A 359 -5.14 -21.65 5.66
N LEU A 360 -4.73 -21.06 4.54
CA LEU A 360 -5.65 -20.52 3.54
C LEU A 360 -6.26 -21.58 2.62
N ASP A 361 -5.75 -22.81 2.64
CA ASP A 361 -6.26 -23.89 1.79
C ASP A 361 -7.54 -24.52 2.33
N TYR A 362 -7.85 -24.32 3.60
CA TYR A 362 -9.09 -24.81 4.23
C TYR A 362 -10.31 -24.10 3.65
N LYS A 363 -11.44 -24.81 3.57
CA LYS A 363 -12.69 -24.28 3.00
C LYS A 363 -13.18 -23.02 3.73
N LEU A 364 -13.07 -22.98 5.06
CA LEU A 364 -13.37 -21.80 5.88
C LEU A 364 -12.12 -21.34 6.63
N THR A 365 -11.65 -20.15 6.31
CA THR A 365 -10.51 -19.56 7.03
C THR A 365 -10.93 -18.29 7.74
N PHE A 366 -10.63 -18.21 9.02
CA PHE A 366 -10.77 -17.00 9.84
C PHE A 366 -9.43 -16.30 9.90
N ALA A 367 -9.39 -15.00 9.56
CA ALA A 367 -8.13 -14.27 9.49
C ALA A 367 -8.24 -12.87 10.07
N THR A 368 -7.11 -12.34 10.56
CA THR A 368 -7.04 -10.91 10.87
C THR A 368 -6.77 -10.12 9.59
N VAL A 369 -7.35 -8.92 9.52
CA VAL A 369 -7.17 -8.01 8.37
C VAL A 369 -5.68 -7.75 8.12
N GLY A 370 -4.90 -7.51 9.20
CA GLY A 370 -3.46 -7.27 9.10
C GLY A 370 -2.71 -8.44 8.46
N LYS A 371 -3.03 -9.67 8.87
CA LYS A 371 -2.34 -10.86 8.37
C LYS A 371 -2.58 -11.09 6.87
N ILE A 372 -3.82 -10.85 6.40
CA ILE A 372 -4.13 -10.95 4.97
C ILE A 372 -3.41 -9.84 4.19
N ARG A 373 -3.37 -8.64 4.76
CA ARG A 373 -2.75 -7.47 4.11
C ARG A 373 -1.24 -7.64 3.90
N ASP A 374 -0.57 -8.38 4.76
CA ASP A 374 0.90 -8.50 4.79
C ASP A 374 1.49 -9.41 3.70
N GLY A 375 0.82 -9.60 2.58
CA GLY A 375 1.43 -10.17 1.39
C GLY A 375 1.03 -11.60 1.02
N VAL A 376 -0.06 -12.09 1.55
CA VAL A 376 -0.50 -13.47 1.31
C VAL A 376 -1.58 -13.52 0.22
N ASP A 377 -1.50 -14.50 -0.66
CA ASP A 377 -2.51 -14.73 -1.70
C ASP A 377 -3.57 -15.72 -1.23
N ALA A 378 -4.82 -15.30 -1.29
CA ALA A 378 -5.97 -16.13 -0.96
C ALA A 378 -6.74 -16.54 -2.24
N ILE A 379 -6.01 -17.03 -3.23
CA ILE A 379 -6.52 -17.33 -4.57
C ILE A 379 -7.64 -18.40 -4.51
N SER A 380 -7.54 -19.35 -3.60
CA SER A 380 -8.55 -20.40 -3.42
C SER A 380 -9.89 -19.87 -2.92
N LYS A 381 -9.90 -18.66 -2.32
CA LYS A 381 -11.11 -18.09 -1.71
C LYS A 381 -11.99 -17.43 -2.76
N ASP A 382 -13.30 -17.69 -2.69
CA ASP A 382 -14.28 -17.05 -3.56
C ASP A 382 -15.29 -16.20 -2.79
N THR A 383 -15.34 -16.29 -1.46
CA THR A 383 -16.29 -15.55 -0.62
C THR A 383 -15.53 -14.84 0.52
N LEU A 384 -15.65 -13.52 0.57
CA LEU A 384 -15.07 -12.68 1.62
C LEU A 384 -16.18 -12.15 2.52
N ILE A 385 -16.06 -12.35 3.84
CA ILE A 385 -16.96 -11.74 4.81
C ILE A 385 -16.12 -10.79 5.67
N MET A 386 -16.44 -9.49 5.64
CA MET A 386 -15.76 -8.45 6.42
C MET A 386 -16.62 -8.07 7.60
N SER A 387 -16.16 -8.40 8.82
CA SER A 387 -16.93 -8.17 10.06
C SER A 387 -16.88 -6.73 10.55
N ASN A 388 -15.97 -5.92 10.01
CA ASN A 388 -15.79 -4.52 10.41
C ASN A 388 -15.19 -3.74 9.24
N PRO A 389 -15.32 -2.40 9.24
CA PRO A 389 -14.76 -1.58 8.17
C PRO A 389 -13.26 -1.79 8.00
N VAL A 390 -12.84 -2.05 6.76
CA VAL A 390 -11.44 -2.24 6.40
C VAL A 390 -10.92 -0.94 5.78
N GLY A 391 -9.76 -0.50 6.22
CA GLY A 391 -9.18 0.77 5.76
C GLY A 391 -8.76 0.75 4.28
N ASN A 392 -8.16 -0.35 3.82
CA ASN A 392 -7.77 -0.51 2.42
C ASN A 392 -8.49 -1.71 1.82
N ILE A 393 -9.69 -1.45 1.31
CA ILE A 393 -10.56 -2.47 0.69
C ILE A 393 -9.93 -3.01 -0.60
N GLU A 394 -9.28 -2.17 -1.38
CA GLU A 394 -8.67 -2.57 -2.65
C GLU A 394 -7.58 -3.62 -2.45
N GLN A 395 -6.74 -3.42 -1.45
CA GLN A 395 -5.66 -4.36 -1.13
C GLN A 395 -6.22 -5.70 -0.64
N LEU A 396 -7.23 -5.65 0.21
CA LEU A 396 -7.86 -6.87 0.75
C LEU A 396 -8.56 -7.66 -0.35
N THR A 397 -9.41 -6.99 -1.14
CA THR A 397 -10.17 -7.66 -2.21
C THR A 397 -9.25 -8.15 -3.32
N GLY A 398 -8.18 -7.43 -3.63
CA GLY A 398 -7.20 -7.85 -4.63
C GLY A 398 -6.54 -9.19 -4.32
N ARG A 399 -6.51 -9.62 -3.05
CA ARG A 399 -5.98 -10.94 -2.66
C ARG A 399 -6.93 -12.09 -3.02
N ILE A 400 -8.23 -11.80 -3.05
CA ILE A 400 -9.28 -12.79 -3.25
C ILE A 400 -9.77 -12.81 -4.70
N LEU A 401 -9.75 -11.65 -5.35
CA LEU A 401 -10.38 -11.46 -6.67
C LEU A 401 -9.49 -11.91 -7.84
N ARG A 402 -8.37 -12.56 -7.56
CA ARG A 402 -7.51 -13.05 -8.64
C ARG A 402 -8.21 -14.12 -9.45
N ILE A 403 -8.01 -14.03 -10.74
CA ILE A 403 -8.54 -15.01 -11.68
C ILE A 403 -7.82 -16.36 -11.46
N LYS A 404 -8.62 -17.39 -11.30
CA LYS A 404 -8.14 -18.78 -11.28
C LYS A 404 -9.12 -19.59 -12.10
N GLU A 405 -8.62 -20.43 -12.95
CA GLU A 405 -9.44 -21.30 -13.79
C GLU A 405 -10.43 -22.09 -12.91
N GLY A 406 -11.70 -22.09 -13.28
CA GLY A 406 -12.76 -22.77 -12.54
C GLY A 406 -13.30 -22.00 -11.33
N LYS A 407 -12.75 -20.83 -11.00
CA LYS A 407 -13.21 -20.03 -9.86
C LYS A 407 -14.51 -19.32 -10.20
N SER A 408 -15.52 -19.48 -9.34
CA SER A 408 -16.80 -18.77 -9.47
C SER A 408 -16.65 -17.27 -9.21
N GLU A 409 -17.63 -16.48 -9.66
CA GLU A 409 -17.67 -15.04 -9.43
C GLU A 409 -17.56 -14.74 -7.93
N PRO A 410 -16.55 -13.97 -7.50
CA PRO A 410 -16.34 -13.70 -6.07
C PRO A 410 -17.51 -12.98 -5.41
N ILE A 411 -17.76 -13.33 -4.16
CA ILE A 411 -18.79 -12.72 -3.31
C ILE A 411 -18.09 -11.94 -2.19
N ILE A 412 -18.53 -10.71 -1.97
CA ILE A 412 -18.07 -9.87 -0.86
C ILE A 412 -19.25 -9.48 0.00
N ILE A 413 -19.17 -9.78 1.28
CA ILE A 413 -20.16 -9.34 2.28
C ILE A 413 -19.50 -8.27 3.14
N ASP A 414 -19.99 -7.05 3.06
CA ASP A 414 -19.50 -5.89 3.79
C ASP A 414 -20.47 -5.59 4.94
N LEU A 415 -20.13 -6.03 6.16
CA LEU A 415 -20.96 -5.82 7.35
C LEU A 415 -20.73 -4.41 7.90
N VAL A 416 -21.79 -3.62 7.98
CA VAL A 416 -21.73 -2.20 8.37
C VAL A 416 -22.63 -1.96 9.57
N ASP A 417 -22.03 -1.63 10.69
CA ASP A 417 -22.76 -1.22 11.90
C ASP A 417 -23.23 0.23 11.73
N ILE A 418 -24.56 0.41 11.72
CA ILE A 418 -25.18 1.74 11.57
C ILE A 418 -25.38 2.44 12.91
N ASN A 419 -25.03 1.76 14.01
CA ASN A 419 -25.23 2.30 15.37
C ASN A 419 -24.26 3.44 15.71
N ILE A 420 -23.11 3.48 15.02
CA ILE A 420 -22.03 4.44 15.30
C ILE A 420 -21.72 5.21 14.02
N LYS A 421 -21.94 6.50 14.05
CA LYS A 421 -21.82 7.38 12.88
C LYS A 421 -20.41 7.32 12.24
N GLU A 422 -19.37 7.37 13.05
CA GLU A 422 -17.99 7.32 12.56
C GLU A 422 -17.69 6.02 11.83
N ILE A 423 -18.39 4.94 12.16
CA ILE A 423 -18.25 3.62 11.51
C ILE A 423 -19.07 3.58 10.23
N SER A 424 -20.36 3.98 10.30
CA SER A 424 -21.25 3.94 9.13
C SER A 424 -20.71 4.83 8.00
N GLN A 425 -20.18 6.00 8.33
CA GLN A 425 -19.61 6.92 7.35
C GLN A 425 -18.38 6.36 6.61
N THR A 426 -17.67 5.39 7.18
CA THR A 426 -16.57 4.75 6.46
C THR A 426 -17.05 4.00 5.21
N LEU A 427 -18.35 3.71 5.14
CA LEU A 427 -18.94 3.04 3.98
C LEU A 427 -18.78 3.86 2.69
N TYR A 428 -18.79 5.20 2.76
CA TYR A 428 -18.67 6.06 1.57
C TYR A 428 -17.45 5.72 0.71
N LYS A 429 -16.30 5.56 1.34
CA LYS A 429 -15.06 5.22 0.63
C LYS A 429 -15.14 3.86 -0.05
N ARG A 430 -15.79 2.90 0.60
CA ARG A 430 -15.94 1.56 0.02
C ARG A 430 -16.93 1.56 -1.15
N LEU A 431 -18.04 2.32 -1.02
CA LEU A 431 -19.01 2.46 -2.12
C LEU A 431 -18.39 3.13 -3.35
N ASP A 432 -17.55 4.16 -3.14
CA ASP A 432 -16.80 4.80 -4.22
C ASP A 432 -15.89 3.78 -4.91
N PHE A 433 -15.18 2.96 -4.15
CA PHE A 433 -14.31 1.90 -4.70
C PHE A 433 -15.14 0.88 -5.51
N TYR A 434 -16.26 0.37 -4.95
CA TYR A 434 -17.11 -0.59 -5.65
C TYR A 434 -17.65 -0.02 -6.96
N SER A 435 -18.04 1.25 -6.93
CA SER A 435 -18.57 1.98 -8.09
C SER A 435 -17.49 2.14 -9.18
N LYS A 436 -16.28 2.54 -8.80
CA LYS A 436 -15.13 2.68 -9.73
C LYS A 436 -14.78 1.35 -10.41
N LYS A 437 -14.94 0.24 -9.69
CA LYS A 437 -14.71 -1.11 -10.25
C LYS A 437 -15.93 -1.65 -11.03
N MET A 438 -17.03 -0.90 -11.06
CA MET A 438 -18.29 -1.30 -11.73
C MET A 438 -18.81 -2.65 -11.22
N TRP A 439 -18.67 -2.89 -9.92
CA TRP A 439 -19.15 -4.12 -9.30
C TRP A 439 -20.65 -4.02 -9.01
N ASN A 440 -21.34 -5.16 -9.03
CA ASN A 440 -22.76 -5.25 -8.69
C ASN A 440 -22.91 -5.20 -7.17
N VAL A 441 -23.53 -4.13 -6.65
CA VAL A 441 -23.72 -3.92 -5.22
C VAL A 441 -25.19 -4.05 -4.85
N LYS A 442 -25.49 -4.97 -3.94
CA LYS A 442 -26.82 -5.11 -3.33
C LYS A 442 -26.77 -4.56 -1.91
N TYR A 443 -27.86 -3.96 -1.47
CA TYR A 443 -27.95 -3.37 -0.15
C TYR A 443 -29.05 -4.08 0.64
N MET A 444 -28.73 -4.42 1.89
CA MET A 444 -29.65 -5.10 2.79
C MET A 444 -29.51 -4.55 4.20
N ILE A 445 -30.57 -4.59 4.97
CA ILE A 445 -30.53 -4.30 6.40
C ILE A 445 -31.12 -5.49 7.18
N VAL A 446 -30.49 -5.79 8.32
CA VAL A 446 -31.03 -6.73 9.30
C VAL A 446 -31.59 -5.89 10.46
N PRO A 447 -32.91 -5.60 10.46
CA PRO A 447 -33.51 -4.88 11.58
C PRO A 447 -33.57 -5.75 12.85
N GLY A 448 -33.97 -5.16 13.95
CA GLY A 448 -34.02 -5.85 15.26
C GLY A 448 -34.93 -7.08 15.29
N ASP A 449 -35.93 -7.15 14.39
CA ASP A 449 -36.82 -8.31 14.24
C ASP A 449 -36.18 -9.49 13.48
N GLY A 450 -34.99 -9.27 12.93
CA GLY A 450 -34.23 -10.32 12.24
C GLY A 450 -34.61 -10.55 10.78
N ILE A 451 -35.63 -9.89 10.26
CA ILE A 451 -36.10 -10.07 8.88
C ILE A 451 -35.32 -9.16 7.95
N LYS A 452 -34.52 -9.74 7.06
CA LYS A 452 -33.70 -8.98 6.11
C LYS A 452 -34.59 -8.20 5.12
N LYS A 453 -34.29 -6.94 4.93
CA LYS A 453 -34.96 -6.07 3.94
C LYS A 453 -33.94 -5.57 2.93
N TYR A 454 -34.37 -5.50 1.66
CA TYR A 454 -33.56 -4.89 0.60
C TYR A 454 -33.72 -3.37 0.63
N LEU A 455 -32.65 -2.67 0.31
CA LEU A 455 -32.62 -1.22 0.28
C LEU A 455 -32.11 -0.72 -1.07
N THR A 456 -32.48 0.50 -1.43
CA THR A 456 -31.82 1.22 -2.52
C THR A 456 -30.55 1.92 -1.97
N ARG A 457 -29.69 2.35 -2.90
CA ARG A 457 -28.49 3.12 -2.51
C ARG A 457 -28.87 4.39 -1.75
N GLU A 458 -29.91 5.08 -2.21
CA GLU A 458 -30.42 6.32 -1.61
C GLU A 458 -30.83 6.09 -0.16
N GLN A 459 -31.59 5.02 0.09
CA GLN A 459 -32.01 4.63 1.44
C GLN A 459 -30.82 4.34 2.35
N VAL A 460 -29.79 3.68 1.82
CA VAL A 460 -28.56 3.43 2.59
C VAL A 460 -27.88 4.75 2.95
N MET A 461 -27.75 5.66 1.97
CA MET A 461 -27.12 6.97 2.21
C MET A 461 -27.90 7.77 3.26
N GLU A 462 -29.23 7.72 3.21
CA GLU A 462 -30.07 8.38 4.22
C GLU A 462 -29.83 7.81 5.62
N ILE A 463 -29.80 6.48 5.75
CA ILE A 463 -29.54 5.80 7.03
C ILE A 463 -28.15 6.21 7.58
N VAL A 464 -27.14 6.18 6.72
CA VAL A 464 -25.74 6.50 7.12
C VAL A 464 -25.57 7.96 7.52
N ASN A 465 -26.35 8.88 6.92
CA ASN A 465 -26.29 10.30 7.24
C ASN A 465 -27.05 10.63 8.55
N ASN A 466 -28.16 9.94 8.78
CA ASN A 466 -29.05 10.21 9.92
C ASN A 466 -28.66 9.44 11.20
N GLY A 467 -27.84 8.40 11.09
CA GLY A 467 -27.27 7.64 12.22
C GLY A 467 -26.03 8.28 12.78
#